data_8d8cda569618d60ec6400459784e0ca1
#
_entry.id   8d8cda569618d60ec6400459784e0ca1
#
_cell.length_a   1.000
_cell.length_b   1.000
_cell.length_c   1.000
_cell.angle_alpha   90.00
_cell.angle_beta   90.00
_cell.angle_gamma   90.00
#
_symmetry.space_group_name_H-M   'P 1'
#
loop_
_entity.id
_entity.type
_entity.pdbx_description
1 polymer ?
#
loop_
_entity_poly.entity_id
_entity_poly.type
_entity_poly.pdbx_seq_one_letter_code
_entity_poly.pdbx_strand_id
1 'polypeptide(L)'
;SLREALNALAAMGFLDVRQAKRTFVKSVTSKLIEDPLSLLIKSDDQKIFDLIEVRKAIETWAAYHAAQKASSGDIEQLGTIISEMKRAFEEGRSWEKQDADFHLAIAKATHNTIHMHIMSGIYDLLRESMAKIFVGREQVKKLIKHHHQIFIAIKNRAPEKAREKTLEHLNYVESEVKKATGQ
;
A
#
# COMPACT_ATOMS: atom_id res chain seq x y z
N SER A 1 17.77 17.16 31.34
CA SER A 1 18.47 18.15 30.49
C SER A 1 17.87 18.17 29.08
N LEU A 2 18.15 19.25 28.31
CA LEU A 2 17.70 19.33 26.90
C LEU A 2 18.16 18.12 26.08
N ARG A 3 19.38 17.63 26.32
CA ARG A 3 19.90 16.43 25.63
C ARG A 3 19.10 15.17 25.93
N GLU A 4 18.66 14.99 27.16
CA GLU A 4 17.82 13.82 27.55
C GLU A 4 16.44 13.90 26.90
N ALA A 5 15.84 15.10 26.87
CA ALA A 5 14.57 15.31 26.17
C ALA A 5 14.68 15.02 24.66
N LEU A 6 15.74 15.50 24.01
CA LEU A 6 15.99 15.20 22.59
C LEU A 6 16.26 13.71 22.35
N ASN A 7 16.99 13.03 23.24
CA ASN A 7 17.21 11.59 23.14
C ASN A 7 15.90 10.80 23.36
N ALA A 8 15.06 11.22 24.31
CA ALA A 8 13.75 10.60 24.51
C ALA A 8 12.85 10.77 23.27
N LEU A 9 12.79 11.97 22.70
CA LEU A 9 12.05 12.22 21.46
C LEU A 9 12.62 11.45 20.26
N ALA A 10 13.94 11.27 20.18
CA ALA A 10 14.57 10.45 19.16
C ALA A 10 14.24 8.96 19.35
N ALA A 11 14.28 8.46 20.60
CA ALA A 11 13.90 7.09 20.93
C ALA A 11 12.42 6.81 20.65
N MET A 12 11.54 7.80 20.83
CA MET A 12 10.12 7.76 20.47
C MET A 12 9.87 7.92 18.95
N GLY A 13 10.93 8.10 18.14
CA GLY A 13 10.80 8.22 16.70
C GLY A 13 10.40 9.63 16.18
N PHE A 14 10.24 10.62 17.04
CA PHE A 14 9.88 11.99 16.65
C PHE A 14 11.02 12.78 16.01
N LEU A 15 12.27 12.41 16.32
CA LEU A 15 13.47 13.10 15.82
C LEU A 15 14.41 12.13 15.10
N ASP A 16 15.07 12.63 14.06
CA ASP A 16 16.22 12.01 13.39
C ASP A 16 17.49 12.76 13.77
N VAL A 17 18.35 12.10 14.55
CA VAL A 17 19.63 12.67 14.99
C VAL A 17 20.73 12.14 14.08
N ARG A 18 21.18 12.96 13.11
CA ARG A 18 22.29 12.59 12.22
C ARG A 18 23.63 13.00 12.81
N GLN A 19 24.64 12.17 12.59
CA GLN A 19 26.03 12.50 12.93
C GLN A 19 26.39 13.80 12.24
N ALA A 20 26.76 14.83 12.98
CA ALA A 20 27.14 16.20 12.63
C ALA A 20 26.21 17.29 13.18
N LYS A 21 25.60 17.09 14.36
CA LYS A 21 24.85 18.09 15.14
C LYS A 21 23.58 18.68 14.51
N ARG A 22 22.93 17.96 13.60
CA ARG A 22 21.61 18.36 13.09
C ARG A 22 20.54 17.39 13.54
N THR A 23 19.51 17.92 14.20
CA THR A 23 18.31 17.17 14.60
C THR A 23 17.16 17.62 13.71
N PHE A 24 16.49 16.69 13.07
CA PHE A 24 15.33 16.93 12.21
C PHE A 24 14.09 16.39 12.88
N VAL A 25 12.99 17.12 12.82
CA VAL A 25 11.68 16.60 13.20
C VAL A 25 11.26 15.59 12.12
N LYS A 26 11.05 14.35 12.51
CA LYS A 26 10.44 13.36 11.60
C LYS A 26 8.96 13.67 11.45
N SER A 27 8.43 13.50 10.23
CA SER A 27 6.99 13.42 10.08
C SER A 27 6.47 12.24 10.89
N VAL A 28 5.57 12.49 11.83
CA VAL A 28 5.09 11.55 12.86
C VAL A 28 4.32 10.34 12.28
N THR A 29 4.22 10.23 10.96
CA THR A 29 3.07 9.62 10.32
C THR A 29 3.22 8.18 9.84
N SER A 30 4.40 7.66 9.54
CA SER A 30 4.49 6.28 9.01
C SER A 30 5.31 5.33 9.87
N LYS A 31 6.49 5.76 10.30
CA LYS A 31 7.46 4.86 10.94
C LYS A 31 7.08 4.32 12.34
N LEU A 32 6.17 4.98 13.07
CA LEU A 32 5.72 4.48 14.37
C LEU A 32 4.78 3.27 14.24
N ILE A 33 4.16 3.09 13.08
CA ILE A 33 3.25 1.96 12.79
C ILE A 33 4.00 0.87 12.01
N GLU A 34 4.95 1.25 11.14
CA GLU A 34 5.71 0.32 10.29
C GLU A 34 6.51 -0.71 11.08
N ASP A 35 7.33 -0.30 12.05
CA ASP A 35 8.24 -1.20 12.75
C ASP A 35 7.53 -2.30 13.57
N PRO A 36 6.49 -2.00 14.37
CA PRO A 36 5.77 -3.03 15.11
C PRO A 36 5.00 -3.99 14.19
N LEU A 37 4.35 -3.51 13.13
CA LEU A 37 3.61 -4.36 12.20
C LEU A 37 4.53 -5.24 11.36
N SER A 38 5.67 -4.72 10.91
CA SER A 38 6.64 -5.49 10.13
C SER A 38 7.26 -6.64 10.95
N LEU A 39 7.51 -6.42 12.24
CA LEU A 39 7.97 -7.46 13.15
C LEU A 39 6.91 -8.55 13.33
N LEU A 40 5.63 -8.18 13.48
CA LEU A 40 4.54 -9.14 13.60
C LEU A 40 4.42 -10.03 12.36
N ILE A 41 4.46 -9.45 11.16
CA ILE A 41 4.30 -10.20 9.90
C ILE A 41 5.51 -11.08 9.60
N LYS A 42 6.73 -10.66 9.95
CA LYS A 42 7.94 -11.46 9.75
C LYS A 42 8.01 -12.68 10.68
N SER A 43 7.22 -12.70 11.75
CA SER A 43 7.25 -13.78 12.74
C SER A 43 6.34 -14.97 12.42
N ASP A 44 5.34 -14.81 11.55
CA ASP A 44 4.30 -15.81 11.31
C ASP A 44 3.60 -15.57 9.97
N ASP A 45 3.60 -16.60 9.11
CA ASP A 45 2.92 -16.54 7.78
C ASP A 45 1.40 -16.30 7.92
N GLN A 46 0.79 -16.70 9.05
CA GLN A 46 -0.64 -16.42 9.33
C GLN A 46 -0.91 -14.91 9.35
N LYS A 47 0.04 -14.08 9.73
CA LYS A 47 -0.11 -12.62 9.80
C LYS A 47 -0.28 -11.96 8.42
N ILE A 48 0.13 -12.64 7.35
CA ILE A 48 -0.16 -12.19 5.98
C ILE A 48 -1.67 -12.27 5.71
N PHE A 49 -2.35 -13.31 6.17
CA PHE A 49 -3.81 -13.44 6.03
C PHE A 49 -4.55 -12.39 6.86
N ASP A 50 -4.12 -12.18 8.11
CA ASP A 50 -4.67 -11.11 8.97
C ASP A 50 -4.53 -9.74 8.28
N LEU A 51 -3.37 -9.47 7.64
CA LEU A 51 -3.15 -8.24 6.88
C LEU A 51 -4.10 -8.14 5.67
N ILE A 52 -4.30 -9.22 4.92
CA ILE A 52 -5.21 -9.23 3.77
C ILE A 52 -6.66 -8.98 4.22
N GLU A 53 -7.08 -9.54 5.35
CA GLU A 53 -8.42 -9.28 5.89
C GLU A 53 -8.62 -7.80 6.24
N VAL A 54 -7.65 -7.18 6.91
CA VAL A 54 -7.65 -5.73 7.18
C VAL A 54 -7.67 -4.94 5.88
N ARG A 55 -6.85 -5.30 4.90
CA ARG A 55 -6.83 -4.65 3.58
C ARG A 55 -8.19 -4.73 2.88
N LYS A 56 -8.88 -5.88 2.93
CA LYS A 56 -10.23 -6.00 2.36
C LYS A 56 -11.18 -4.98 2.96
N ALA A 57 -11.15 -4.77 4.27
CA ALA A 57 -12.00 -3.80 4.95
C ALA A 57 -11.69 -2.37 4.54
N ILE A 58 -10.41 -1.95 4.61
CA ILE A 58 -10.01 -0.55 4.42
C ILE A 58 -9.89 -0.14 2.95
N GLU A 59 -9.39 -1.02 2.06
CA GLU A 59 -9.15 -0.68 0.66
C GLU A 59 -10.43 -0.71 -0.18
N THR A 60 -11.38 -1.60 0.12
CA THR A 60 -12.70 -1.58 -0.55
C THR A 60 -13.46 -0.32 -0.20
N TRP A 61 -13.39 0.13 1.06
CA TRP A 61 -13.93 1.43 1.48
C TRP A 61 -13.24 2.57 0.74
N ALA A 62 -11.90 2.52 0.63
CA ALA A 62 -11.15 3.56 -0.06
C ALA A 62 -11.50 3.66 -1.54
N ALA A 63 -11.57 2.54 -2.25
CA ALA A 63 -11.91 2.52 -3.68
C ALA A 63 -13.32 3.08 -3.95
N TYR A 64 -14.29 2.75 -3.08
CA TYR A 64 -15.63 3.31 -3.13
C TYR A 64 -15.61 4.84 -3.02
N HIS A 65 -14.93 5.37 -1.98
CA HIS A 65 -14.86 6.81 -1.75
C HIS A 65 -13.96 7.54 -2.75
N ALA A 66 -12.90 6.92 -3.24
CA ALA A 66 -12.09 7.46 -4.32
C ALA A 66 -12.93 7.64 -5.60
N ALA A 67 -13.77 6.68 -5.95
CA ALA A 67 -14.68 6.83 -7.09
C ALA A 67 -15.64 8.03 -6.96
N GLN A 68 -16.03 8.38 -5.73
CA GLN A 68 -16.88 9.56 -5.47
C GLN A 68 -16.10 10.88 -5.46
N LYS A 69 -14.87 10.89 -4.91
CA LYS A 69 -14.18 12.12 -4.50
C LYS A 69 -12.92 12.45 -5.29
N ALA A 70 -12.33 11.49 -6.02
CA ALA A 70 -11.07 11.70 -6.73
C ALA A 70 -11.14 12.95 -7.63
N SER A 71 -10.14 13.80 -7.57
CA SER A 71 -9.94 14.91 -8.50
C SER A 71 -9.46 14.39 -9.86
N SER A 72 -9.45 15.27 -10.88
CA SER A 72 -8.84 14.94 -12.17
C SER A 72 -7.36 14.57 -12.03
N GLY A 73 -6.63 15.28 -11.16
CA GLY A 73 -5.22 14.99 -10.87
C GLY A 73 -5.01 13.62 -10.22
N ASP A 74 -5.91 13.18 -9.30
CA ASP A 74 -5.86 11.84 -8.71
C ASP A 74 -6.07 10.76 -9.77
N ILE A 75 -7.03 10.97 -10.69
CA ILE A 75 -7.30 10.05 -11.80
C ILE A 75 -6.09 9.93 -12.73
N GLU A 76 -5.46 11.06 -13.08
CA GLU A 76 -4.25 11.08 -13.90
C GLU A 76 -3.10 10.33 -13.21
N GLN A 77 -2.88 10.59 -11.92
CA GLN A 77 -1.86 9.90 -11.14
C GLN A 77 -2.08 8.38 -11.10
N LEU A 78 -3.30 7.92 -10.85
CA LEU A 78 -3.63 6.49 -10.87
C LEU A 78 -3.34 5.86 -12.25
N GLY A 79 -3.70 6.53 -13.33
CA GLY A 79 -3.42 6.08 -14.70
C GLY A 79 -1.92 5.98 -15.00
N THR A 80 -1.14 6.97 -14.53
CA THR A 80 0.32 6.99 -14.67
C THR A 80 0.95 5.81 -13.94
N ILE A 81 0.56 5.56 -12.68
CA ILE A 81 1.10 4.46 -11.86
C ILE A 81 0.86 3.10 -12.54
N ILE A 82 -0.35 2.85 -13.06
CA ILE A 82 -0.67 1.60 -13.77
C ILE A 82 0.18 1.44 -15.03
N SER A 83 0.35 2.52 -15.79
CA SER A 83 1.16 2.51 -17.01
C SER A 83 2.62 2.20 -16.70
N GLU A 84 3.16 2.77 -15.61
CA GLU A 84 4.52 2.51 -15.14
C GLU A 84 4.67 1.07 -14.61
N MET A 85 3.69 0.55 -13.87
CA MET A 85 3.66 -0.83 -13.39
C MET A 85 3.72 -1.82 -14.56
N LYS A 86 2.87 -1.61 -15.58
CA LYS A 86 2.85 -2.43 -16.79
C LYS A 86 4.18 -2.38 -17.52
N ARG A 87 4.73 -1.18 -17.73
CA ARG A 87 6.04 -0.99 -18.39
C ARG A 87 7.17 -1.66 -17.62
N ALA A 88 7.24 -1.48 -16.30
CA ALA A 88 8.25 -2.13 -15.46
C ALA A 88 8.19 -3.65 -15.59
N PHE A 89 7.00 -4.24 -15.54
CA PHE A 89 6.79 -5.67 -15.73
C PHE A 89 7.21 -6.16 -17.13
N GLU A 90 6.84 -5.45 -18.20
CA GLU A 90 7.19 -5.81 -19.59
C GLU A 90 8.69 -5.76 -19.83
N GLU A 91 9.40 -4.82 -19.21
CA GLU A 91 10.84 -4.66 -19.25
C GLU A 91 11.61 -5.58 -18.28
N GLY A 92 10.91 -6.44 -17.52
CA GLY A 92 11.52 -7.33 -16.52
C GLY A 92 12.11 -6.60 -15.30
N ARG A 93 11.67 -5.38 -15.02
CA ARG A 93 12.06 -4.59 -13.84
C ARG A 93 11.10 -4.83 -12.67
N SER A 94 11.53 -4.49 -11.47
CA SER A 94 10.70 -4.48 -10.26
C SER A 94 9.46 -3.58 -10.45
N TRP A 95 8.28 -4.10 -10.14
CA TRP A 95 6.97 -3.47 -10.28
C TRP A 95 6.24 -3.32 -8.93
N GLU A 96 6.76 -3.93 -7.89
CA GLU A 96 6.14 -4.03 -6.57
C GLU A 96 5.98 -2.65 -5.91
N LYS A 97 6.88 -1.73 -6.24
CA LYS A 97 6.77 -0.35 -5.80
C LYS A 97 5.52 0.32 -6.39
N GLN A 98 5.27 0.14 -7.68
CA GLN A 98 4.10 0.70 -8.36
C GLN A 98 2.80 0.06 -7.87
N ASP A 99 2.83 -1.22 -7.48
CA ASP A 99 1.72 -1.90 -6.83
C ASP A 99 1.33 -1.19 -5.52
N ALA A 100 2.29 -1.01 -4.62
CA ALA A 100 2.06 -0.32 -3.36
C ALA A 100 1.68 1.17 -3.56
N ASP A 101 2.32 1.86 -4.52
CA ASP A 101 2.00 3.24 -4.90
C ASP A 101 0.54 3.37 -5.39
N PHE A 102 0.01 2.37 -6.11
CA PHE A 102 -1.38 2.36 -6.59
C PHE A 102 -2.38 2.34 -5.43
N HIS A 103 -2.20 1.43 -4.48
CA HIS A 103 -3.05 1.34 -3.29
C HIS A 103 -2.99 2.62 -2.44
N LEU A 104 -1.79 3.18 -2.28
CA LEU A 104 -1.62 4.46 -1.57
C LEU A 104 -2.27 5.64 -2.33
N ALA A 105 -2.21 5.65 -3.66
CA ALA A 105 -2.86 6.68 -4.48
C ALA A 105 -4.39 6.61 -4.37
N ILE A 106 -4.98 5.41 -4.30
CA ILE A 106 -6.43 5.25 -4.03
C ILE A 106 -6.77 5.83 -2.65
N ALA A 107 -5.96 5.53 -1.62
CA ALA A 107 -6.17 6.07 -0.28
C ALA A 107 -6.12 7.61 -0.27
N LYS A 108 -5.17 8.22 -0.98
CA LYS A 108 -5.06 9.68 -1.14
C LYS A 108 -6.28 10.26 -1.84
N ALA A 109 -6.77 9.61 -2.89
CA ALA A 109 -7.94 10.04 -3.67
C ALA A 109 -9.26 10.02 -2.87
N THR A 110 -9.28 9.43 -1.68
CA THR A 110 -10.41 9.57 -0.74
C THR A 110 -10.47 10.94 -0.07
N HIS A 111 -9.36 11.69 -0.09
CA HIS A 111 -9.14 12.94 0.67
C HIS A 111 -9.36 12.78 2.18
N ASN A 112 -9.23 11.54 2.69
CA ASN A 112 -9.26 11.23 4.12
C ASN A 112 -7.83 11.06 4.64
N THR A 113 -7.35 12.08 5.36
CA THR A 113 -5.97 12.11 5.88
C THR A 113 -5.67 10.94 6.83
N ILE A 114 -6.62 10.55 7.66
CA ILE A 114 -6.43 9.43 8.60
C ILE A 114 -6.27 8.11 7.83
N HIS A 115 -7.16 7.86 6.85
CA HIS A 115 -7.05 6.67 6.01
C HIS A 115 -5.71 6.62 5.26
N MET A 116 -5.27 7.75 4.69
CA MET A 116 -3.98 7.87 4.01
C MET A 116 -2.82 7.50 4.94
N HIS A 117 -2.86 7.92 6.22
CA HIS A 117 -1.82 7.57 7.19
C HIS A 117 -1.82 6.08 7.56
N ILE A 118 -2.99 5.46 7.71
CA ILE A 118 -3.10 4.01 7.92
C ILE A 118 -2.48 3.25 6.74
N MET A 119 -2.83 3.62 5.51
CA MET A 119 -2.28 2.98 4.31
C MET A 119 -0.78 3.22 4.15
N SER A 120 -0.27 4.40 4.53
CA SER A 120 1.18 4.66 4.54
C SER A 120 1.92 3.76 5.54
N GLY A 121 1.32 3.43 6.68
CA GLY A 121 1.92 2.54 7.68
C GLY A 121 2.06 1.09 7.23
N ILE A 122 1.27 0.65 6.26
CA ILE A 122 1.36 -0.71 5.70
C ILE A 122 2.05 -0.78 4.32
N TYR A 123 2.48 0.36 3.78
CA TYR A 123 3.03 0.49 2.44
C TYR A 123 4.25 -0.42 2.18
N ASP A 124 5.24 -0.39 3.08
CA ASP A 124 6.45 -1.19 2.92
C ASP A 124 6.16 -2.69 3.07
N LEU A 125 5.21 -3.05 3.93
CA LEU A 125 4.74 -4.43 4.08
C LEU A 125 4.12 -4.97 2.80
N LEU A 126 3.31 -4.15 2.11
CA LEU A 126 2.72 -4.51 0.81
C LEU A 126 3.81 -4.80 -0.20
N ARG A 127 4.76 -3.89 -0.35
CA ARG A 127 5.86 -4.01 -1.31
C ARG A 127 6.70 -5.26 -1.08
N GLU A 128 7.09 -5.53 0.18
CA GLU A 128 7.90 -6.70 0.54
C GLU A 128 7.13 -8.02 0.33
N SER A 129 5.84 -8.04 0.62
CA SER A 129 5.01 -9.24 0.49
C SER A 129 4.77 -9.60 -0.97
N MET A 130 4.50 -8.62 -1.84
CA MET A 130 4.23 -8.87 -3.26
C MET A 130 5.43 -9.51 -3.97
N ALA A 131 6.66 -9.07 -3.67
CA ALA A 131 7.87 -9.64 -4.25
C ALA A 131 8.07 -11.13 -3.94
N LYS A 132 7.57 -11.61 -2.80
CA LYS A 132 7.67 -13.02 -2.39
C LYS A 132 6.57 -13.91 -2.97
N ILE A 133 5.37 -13.36 -3.17
CA ILE A 133 4.16 -14.11 -3.56
C ILE A 133 4.06 -14.19 -5.07
N PHE A 134 4.29 -13.09 -5.79
CA PHE A 134 4.07 -12.99 -7.23
C PHE A 134 5.36 -13.19 -8.01
N VAL A 135 5.79 -14.45 -8.14
CA VAL A 135 7.01 -14.84 -8.89
C VAL A 135 6.72 -15.25 -10.34
N GLY A 136 5.48 -15.60 -10.65
CA GLY A 136 5.06 -16.07 -11.97
C GLY A 136 4.59 -14.95 -12.88
N ARG A 137 5.04 -14.97 -14.15
CA ARG A 137 4.67 -13.92 -15.13
C ARG A 137 3.16 -13.79 -15.36
N GLU A 138 2.42 -14.90 -15.41
CA GLU A 138 0.96 -14.89 -15.61
C GLU A 138 0.21 -14.38 -14.37
N GLN A 139 0.72 -14.66 -13.18
CA GLN A 139 0.18 -14.11 -11.92
C GLN A 139 0.24 -12.59 -11.93
N VAL A 140 1.40 -12.01 -12.28
CA VAL A 140 1.60 -10.56 -12.35
C VAL A 140 0.72 -9.90 -13.42
N LYS A 141 0.59 -10.52 -14.61
CA LYS A 141 -0.34 -10.00 -15.65
C LYS A 141 -1.77 -9.91 -15.13
N LYS A 142 -2.22 -10.94 -14.40
CA LYS A 142 -3.58 -10.95 -13.84
C LYS A 142 -3.72 -9.89 -12.76
N LEU A 143 -2.70 -9.69 -11.91
CA LEU A 143 -2.66 -8.63 -10.91
C LEU A 143 -2.83 -7.25 -11.56
N ILE A 144 -2.03 -6.95 -12.59
CA ILE A 144 -2.08 -5.67 -13.33
C ILE A 144 -3.47 -5.48 -13.98
N LYS A 145 -4.07 -6.55 -14.50
CA LYS A 145 -5.45 -6.49 -15.05
C LYS A 145 -6.46 -6.08 -13.98
N HIS A 146 -6.35 -6.63 -12.77
CA HIS A 146 -7.23 -6.24 -11.66
C HIS A 146 -7.05 -4.77 -11.29
N HIS A 147 -5.81 -4.27 -11.18
CA HIS A 147 -5.56 -2.84 -10.93
C HIS A 147 -6.18 -1.94 -12.00
N HIS A 148 -6.04 -2.32 -13.28
CA HIS A 148 -6.68 -1.58 -14.37
C HIS A 148 -8.21 -1.55 -14.25
N GLN A 149 -8.84 -2.66 -13.83
CA GLN A 149 -10.30 -2.70 -13.61
C GLN A 149 -10.75 -1.79 -12.47
N ILE A 150 -9.99 -1.75 -11.36
CA ILE A 150 -10.24 -0.83 -10.24
C ILE A 150 -10.12 0.62 -10.73
N PHE A 151 -9.04 0.95 -11.44
CA PHE A 151 -8.82 2.29 -12.00
C PHE A 151 -9.98 2.73 -12.92
N ILE A 152 -10.41 1.87 -13.83
CA ILE A 152 -11.53 2.18 -14.73
C ILE A 152 -12.81 2.45 -13.95
N ALA A 153 -13.09 1.68 -12.90
CA ALA A 153 -14.27 1.91 -12.05
C ALA A 153 -14.19 3.26 -11.31
N ILE A 154 -13.02 3.62 -10.78
CA ILE A 154 -12.79 4.92 -10.12
C ILE A 154 -12.92 6.06 -11.15
N LYS A 155 -12.27 5.94 -12.30
CA LYS A 155 -12.33 6.94 -13.39
C LYS A 155 -13.75 7.20 -13.87
N ASN A 156 -14.55 6.14 -13.97
CA ASN A 156 -15.95 6.21 -14.41
C ASN A 156 -16.92 6.61 -13.30
N ARG A 157 -16.44 7.00 -12.12
CA ARG A 157 -17.28 7.40 -10.99
C ARG A 157 -18.31 6.31 -10.60
N ALA A 158 -17.89 5.04 -10.62
CA ALA A 158 -18.71 3.88 -10.29
C ALA A 158 -18.31 3.28 -8.92
N PRO A 159 -18.78 3.82 -7.77
CA PRO A 159 -18.27 3.49 -6.44
C PRO A 159 -18.50 2.01 -6.07
N GLU A 160 -19.67 1.46 -6.32
CA GLU A 160 -19.95 0.05 -6.03
C GLU A 160 -19.07 -0.89 -6.88
N LYS A 161 -18.84 -0.52 -8.13
CA LYS A 161 -17.95 -1.29 -9.02
C LYS A 161 -16.50 -1.21 -8.59
N ALA A 162 -16.04 -0.03 -8.14
CA ALA A 162 -14.70 0.13 -7.60
C ALA A 162 -14.49 -0.74 -6.35
N ARG A 163 -15.47 -0.76 -5.43
CA ARG A 163 -15.47 -1.63 -4.26
C ARG A 163 -15.41 -3.12 -4.64
N GLU A 164 -16.29 -3.55 -5.55
CA GLU A 164 -16.35 -4.93 -6.04
C GLU A 164 -15.01 -5.36 -6.65
N LYS A 165 -14.44 -4.54 -7.55
CA LYS A 165 -13.16 -4.87 -8.21
C LYS A 165 -11.97 -4.89 -7.26
N THR A 166 -11.98 -4.06 -6.23
CA THR A 166 -10.97 -4.11 -5.18
C THR A 166 -11.10 -5.38 -4.34
N LEU A 167 -12.31 -5.81 -4.01
CA LEU A 167 -12.52 -7.08 -3.30
C LEU A 167 -12.08 -8.29 -4.16
N GLU A 168 -12.43 -8.30 -5.45
CA GLU A 168 -11.95 -9.34 -6.39
C GLU A 168 -10.43 -9.41 -6.45
N HIS A 169 -9.76 -8.24 -6.51
CA HIS A 169 -8.32 -8.13 -6.48
C HIS A 169 -7.73 -8.74 -5.21
N LEU A 170 -8.22 -8.36 -4.03
CA LEU A 170 -7.71 -8.85 -2.75
C LEU A 170 -8.00 -10.33 -2.51
N ASN A 171 -9.14 -10.85 -2.99
CA ASN A 171 -9.41 -12.28 -3.00
C ASN A 171 -8.43 -13.05 -3.91
N TYR A 172 -8.05 -12.47 -5.05
CA TYR A 172 -7.01 -13.04 -5.89
C TYR A 172 -5.65 -13.06 -5.17
N VAL A 173 -5.25 -11.95 -4.54
CA VAL A 173 -4.02 -11.90 -3.72
C VAL A 173 -4.04 -12.98 -2.65
N GLU A 174 -5.13 -13.12 -1.90
CA GLU A 174 -5.29 -14.18 -0.89
C GLU A 174 -5.11 -15.58 -1.47
N SER A 175 -5.71 -15.84 -2.64
CA SER A 175 -5.58 -17.14 -3.31
C SER A 175 -4.13 -17.46 -3.71
N GLU A 176 -3.36 -16.47 -4.11
CA GLU A 176 -1.95 -16.66 -4.46
C GLU A 176 -1.08 -16.84 -3.21
N VAL A 177 -1.40 -16.16 -2.10
CA VAL A 177 -0.76 -16.40 -0.79
C VAL A 177 -0.99 -17.85 -0.34
N LYS A 178 -2.24 -18.34 -0.38
CA LYS A 178 -2.56 -19.75 -0.03
C LYS A 178 -1.71 -20.74 -0.83
N LYS A 179 -1.59 -20.54 -2.13
CA LYS A 179 -0.75 -21.40 -2.98
C LYS A 179 0.74 -21.33 -2.60
N ALA A 180 1.24 -20.14 -2.27
CA ALA A 180 2.65 -19.93 -1.92
C ALA A 180 3.00 -20.52 -0.54
N THR A 181 2.04 -20.56 0.40
CA THR A 181 2.21 -21.09 1.77
C THR A 181 1.79 -22.56 1.92
N GLY A 182 1.25 -23.18 0.87
CA GLY A 182 0.82 -24.57 0.89
C GLY A 182 -0.48 -24.84 1.69
N GLN A 183 -1.30 -23.80 1.86
CA GLN A 183 -2.60 -23.85 2.54
C GLN A 183 -3.77 -23.94 1.56
#